data_a07f985b527981ed7d3df9ef2efe6c3b
#
_entry.id   a07f985b527981ed7d3df9ef2efe6c3b
#
_cell.length_a   1.000
_cell.length_b   1.000
_cell.length_c   1.000
_cell.angle_alpha   90.00
_cell.angle_beta   90.00
_cell.angle_gamma   90.00
#
_symmetry.space_group_name_H-M   'P 1'
#
loop_
_entity.id
_entity.type
_entity.pdbx_description
1 polymer ?
#
loop_
_entity_poly.entity_id
_entity_poly.type
_entity_poly.pdbx_seq_one_letter_code
_entity_poly.pdbx_strand_id
1 'polypeptide(L)'
;RYYQSAMDIDMLKSGELYSQLKESHVIFICINDIFKQGLPIYTFKNICQEDNKTPLNDRTTKHFFIAENCDKILKDEEKKAFLNFILTNTAKTEYTKDLLDYVENAKQITESRRKYMEWERQRAYDRQAGIEAGQHNARIESAENALNIGIPIEDVSKITGLSLEEVKELAKKVNVTA
;
A
#
# COMPACT_ATOMS: atom_id res chain seq x y z
N ARG A 1 -9.52 -9.01 -1.93
CA ARG A 1 -10.84 -9.57 -2.28
C ARG A 1 -11.30 -9.10 -3.66
N TYR A 2 -11.19 -7.81 -3.97
CA TYR A 2 -11.61 -7.23 -5.25
C TYR A 2 -11.03 -7.97 -6.48
N TYR A 3 -9.71 -8.13 -6.55
CA TYR A 3 -9.06 -8.82 -7.68
C TYR A 3 -9.48 -10.29 -7.80
N GLN A 4 -9.68 -10.98 -6.68
CA GLN A 4 -10.17 -12.36 -6.67
C GLN A 4 -11.57 -12.44 -7.28
N SER A 5 -12.50 -11.58 -6.83
CA SER A 5 -13.86 -11.55 -7.37
C SER A 5 -13.91 -11.22 -8.86
N ALA A 6 -13.04 -10.31 -9.33
CA ALA A 6 -12.95 -9.99 -10.76
C ALA A 6 -12.49 -11.20 -11.58
N MET A 7 -11.47 -11.92 -11.09
CA MET A 7 -11.00 -13.16 -11.75
C MET A 7 -12.07 -14.25 -11.76
N ASP A 8 -12.81 -14.42 -10.67
CA ASP A 8 -13.87 -15.43 -10.57
C ASP A 8 -15.02 -15.15 -11.55
N ILE A 9 -15.38 -13.88 -11.73
CA ILE A 9 -16.38 -13.45 -12.74
C ILE A 9 -15.90 -13.73 -14.16
N ASP A 10 -14.63 -13.48 -14.45
CA ASP A 10 -14.05 -13.71 -15.78
C ASP A 10 -13.90 -15.22 -16.10
N MET A 11 -13.69 -16.05 -15.07
CA MET A 11 -13.52 -17.49 -15.23
C MET A 11 -14.82 -18.25 -15.46
N LEU A 12 -15.95 -17.78 -14.93
CA LEU A 12 -17.24 -18.44 -15.03
C LEU A 12 -18.19 -17.69 -15.96
N LYS A 13 -18.68 -18.38 -16.99
CA LYS A 13 -19.77 -17.88 -17.82
C LYS A 13 -21.12 -18.21 -17.18
N SER A 14 -22.15 -17.50 -17.62
CA SER A 14 -23.54 -17.76 -17.18
C SER A 14 -23.92 -19.22 -17.43
N GLY A 15 -24.35 -19.93 -16.39
CA GLY A 15 -24.77 -21.34 -16.46
C GLY A 15 -23.65 -22.36 -16.18
N GLU A 16 -22.41 -21.95 -15.99
CA GLU A 16 -21.32 -22.86 -15.59
C GLU A 16 -21.35 -23.16 -14.08
N LEU A 17 -20.87 -24.36 -13.71
CA LEU A 17 -20.84 -24.81 -12.32
C LEU A 17 -19.61 -24.22 -11.59
N TYR A 18 -19.76 -23.84 -10.33
CA TYR A 18 -18.66 -23.38 -9.47
C TYR A 18 -17.50 -24.40 -9.35
N SER A 19 -17.77 -25.70 -9.54
CA SER A 19 -16.74 -26.73 -9.57
C SER A 19 -15.75 -26.60 -10.74
N GLN A 20 -16.08 -25.80 -11.75
CA GLN A 20 -15.25 -25.53 -12.92
C GLN A 20 -14.28 -24.35 -12.69
N LEU A 21 -14.37 -23.64 -11.58
CA LEU A 21 -13.41 -22.60 -11.21
C LEU A 21 -12.00 -23.19 -11.18
N LYS A 22 -11.09 -22.53 -11.92
CA LYS A 22 -9.68 -22.90 -11.97
C LYS A 22 -8.96 -22.37 -10.71
N GLU A 23 -7.75 -22.88 -10.48
CA GLU A 23 -6.86 -22.33 -9.47
C GLU A 23 -6.50 -20.88 -9.83
N SER A 24 -6.59 -20.00 -8.86
CA SER A 24 -6.34 -18.57 -9.03
C SER A 24 -5.26 -18.06 -8.07
N HIS A 25 -4.36 -17.25 -8.59
CA HIS A 25 -3.26 -16.66 -7.85
C HIS A 25 -3.30 -15.13 -7.98
N VAL A 26 -3.44 -14.43 -6.86
CA VAL A 26 -3.26 -12.98 -6.82
C VAL A 26 -1.87 -12.67 -6.31
N ILE A 27 -1.07 -12.00 -7.12
CA ILE A 27 0.31 -11.63 -6.80
C ILE A 27 0.37 -10.13 -6.51
N PHE A 28 0.88 -9.79 -5.32
CA PHE A 28 1.19 -8.42 -4.93
C PHE A 28 2.70 -8.25 -4.86
N ILE A 29 3.22 -7.22 -5.51
CA ILE A 29 4.62 -6.82 -5.39
C ILE A 29 4.64 -5.57 -4.52
N CYS A 30 5.25 -5.68 -3.34
CA CYS A 30 5.33 -4.62 -2.34
C CYS A 30 6.77 -4.13 -2.23
N ILE A 31 6.98 -2.83 -2.20
CA ILE A 31 8.32 -2.27 -1.97
C ILE A 31 8.74 -2.57 -0.53
N ASN A 32 7.86 -2.28 0.44
CA ASN A 32 8.13 -2.45 1.87
C ASN A 32 7.37 -3.66 2.45
N ASP A 33 7.88 -4.23 3.54
CA ASP A 33 7.23 -5.35 4.24
C ASP A 33 6.05 -4.87 5.08
N ILE A 34 4.86 -4.95 4.48
CA ILE A 34 3.59 -4.56 5.13
C ILE A 34 3.24 -5.45 6.34
N PHE A 35 3.80 -6.66 6.43
CA PHE A 35 3.57 -7.61 7.54
C PHE A 35 4.60 -7.49 8.66
N LYS A 36 5.73 -6.80 8.42
CA LYS A 36 6.81 -6.55 9.39
C LYS A 36 7.42 -7.82 10.01
N GLN A 37 7.39 -8.94 9.29
CA GLN A 37 7.98 -10.21 9.73
C GLN A 37 9.33 -10.49 9.05
N GLY A 38 9.75 -9.65 8.13
CA GLY A 38 11.05 -9.71 7.47
C GLY A 38 11.18 -10.84 6.45
N LEU A 39 10.09 -11.47 5.99
CA LEU A 39 10.15 -12.48 4.94
C LEU A 39 10.16 -11.82 3.56
N PRO A 40 10.84 -12.43 2.57
CA PRO A 40 10.83 -11.93 1.20
C PRO A 40 9.55 -12.30 0.44
N ILE A 41 8.88 -13.37 0.86
CA ILE A 41 7.65 -13.88 0.24
C ILE A 41 6.70 -14.35 1.33
N TYR A 42 5.45 -13.92 1.22
CA TYR A 42 4.35 -14.42 2.04
C TYR A 42 3.33 -15.08 1.11
N THR A 43 2.95 -16.31 1.43
CA THR A 43 1.91 -17.04 0.71
C THR A 43 0.75 -17.33 1.65
N PHE A 44 -0.44 -16.87 1.27
CA PHE A 44 -1.65 -17.06 2.07
C PHE A 44 -2.61 -17.98 1.35
N LYS A 45 -3.13 -18.96 2.10
CA LYS A 45 -4.23 -19.86 1.73
C LYS A 45 -5.24 -19.85 2.85
N ASN A 46 -6.49 -20.17 2.56
CA ASN A 46 -7.53 -20.27 3.56
C ASN A 46 -7.43 -21.62 4.30
N ILE A 47 -7.34 -21.55 5.63
CA ILE A 47 -7.30 -22.70 6.52
C ILE A 47 -8.36 -22.55 7.62
N CYS A 48 -8.83 -23.67 8.16
CA CYS A 48 -9.71 -23.70 9.32
C CYS A 48 -9.00 -23.13 10.55
N GLN A 49 -9.64 -22.20 11.27
CA GLN A 49 -9.06 -21.57 12.46
C GLN A 49 -9.07 -22.50 13.69
N GLU A 50 -10.02 -23.43 13.75
CA GLU A 50 -10.20 -24.32 14.90
C GLU A 50 -9.05 -25.32 15.04
N ASP A 51 -8.49 -25.80 13.93
CA ASP A 51 -7.38 -26.75 13.94
C ASP A 51 -6.06 -26.23 13.34
N ASN A 52 -6.10 -25.09 12.64
CA ASN A 52 -4.98 -24.45 11.92
C ASN A 52 -4.27 -25.38 10.91
N LYS A 53 -4.95 -26.40 10.40
CA LYS A 53 -4.38 -27.41 9.49
C LYS A 53 -5.27 -27.72 8.30
N THR A 54 -6.59 -27.82 8.49
CA THR A 54 -7.54 -28.22 7.44
C THR A 54 -7.65 -27.09 6.39
N PRO A 55 -7.23 -27.34 5.13
CA PRO A 55 -7.34 -26.32 4.07
C PRO A 55 -8.78 -26.21 3.58
N LEU A 56 -9.26 -25.01 3.24
CA LEU A 56 -10.58 -24.80 2.65
C LEU A 56 -10.68 -25.37 1.24
N ASN A 57 -9.56 -25.50 0.54
CA ASN A 57 -9.46 -25.99 -0.85
C ASN A 57 -10.30 -25.18 -1.86
N ASP A 58 -10.45 -23.89 -1.61
CA ASP A 58 -11.16 -22.94 -2.47
C ASP A 58 -10.38 -22.55 -3.73
N ARG A 59 -9.21 -23.17 -3.97
CA ARG A 59 -8.31 -22.95 -5.10
C ARG A 59 -7.84 -21.51 -5.24
N THR A 60 -7.85 -20.73 -4.15
CA THR A 60 -7.37 -19.35 -4.13
C THR A 60 -6.06 -19.23 -3.38
N THR A 61 -5.09 -18.50 -3.94
CA THR A 61 -3.81 -18.25 -3.27
C THR A 61 -3.42 -16.78 -3.45
N LYS A 62 -2.91 -16.16 -2.41
CA LYS A 62 -2.37 -14.80 -2.46
C LYS A 62 -0.89 -14.84 -2.16
N HIS A 63 -0.08 -14.21 -3.03
CA HIS A 63 1.36 -14.10 -2.86
C HIS A 63 1.73 -12.63 -2.69
N PHE A 64 2.56 -12.36 -1.69
CA PHE A 64 3.14 -11.03 -1.50
C PHE A 64 4.65 -11.16 -1.63
N PHE A 65 5.22 -10.51 -2.63
CA PHE A 65 6.64 -10.43 -2.86
C PHE A 65 7.14 -9.09 -2.31
N ILE A 66 8.12 -9.13 -1.40
CA ILE A 66 8.61 -7.97 -0.69
C ILE A 66 10.00 -7.59 -1.24
N ALA A 67 10.06 -6.49 -1.99
CA ALA A 67 11.27 -6.10 -2.70
C ALA A 67 12.42 -5.75 -1.74
N GLU A 68 12.17 -5.04 -0.65
CA GLU A 68 13.21 -4.69 0.35
C GLU A 68 13.86 -5.91 1.01
N ASN A 69 13.19 -7.06 1.01
CA ASN A 69 13.69 -8.31 1.57
C ASN A 69 14.25 -9.28 0.51
N CYS A 70 14.43 -8.85 -0.75
CA CYS A 70 14.82 -9.73 -1.87
C CYS A 70 16.15 -10.45 -1.64
N ASP A 71 17.08 -9.88 -0.87
CA ASP A 71 18.37 -10.49 -0.55
C ASP A 71 18.25 -11.78 0.27
N LYS A 72 17.10 -12.00 0.93
CA LYS A 72 16.79 -13.23 1.68
C LYS A 72 16.34 -14.38 0.78
N ILE A 73 16.18 -14.16 -0.54
CA ILE A 73 15.88 -15.22 -1.51
C ILE A 73 17.19 -15.91 -1.89
N LEU A 74 17.38 -17.14 -1.41
CA LEU A 74 18.66 -17.86 -1.56
C LEU A 74 18.69 -18.83 -2.74
N LYS A 75 17.55 -19.25 -3.28
CA LYS A 75 17.45 -20.34 -4.26
C LYS A 75 16.93 -19.93 -5.64
N ASP A 76 16.62 -18.67 -5.84
CA ASP A 76 15.99 -18.19 -7.08
C ASP A 76 16.58 -16.81 -7.43
N GLU A 77 17.70 -16.84 -8.11
CA GLU A 77 18.44 -15.61 -8.48
C GLU A 77 17.63 -14.72 -9.45
N GLU A 78 16.83 -15.30 -10.34
CA GLU A 78 15.98 -14.51 -11.24
C GLU A 78 14.90 -13.75 -10.48
N LYS A 79 14.24 -14.42 -9.53
CA LYS A 79 13.23 -13.79 -8.69
C LYS A 79 13.83 -12.69 -7.80
N LYS A 80 15.02 -12.95 -7.26
CA LYS A 80 15.79 -11.97 -6.50
C LYS A 80 16.17 -10.78 -7.36
N ALA A 81 16.69 -11.02 -8.57
CA ALA A 81 17.07 -9.98 -9.52
C ALA A 81 15.86 -9.13 -9.95
N PHE A 82 14.72 -9.77 -10.20
CA PHE A 82 13.48 -9.10 -10.55
C PHE A 82 13.01 -8.16 -9.42
N LEU A 83 12.95 -8.63 -8.17
CA LEU A 83 12.55 -7.80 -7.04
C LEU A 83 13.55 -6.67 -6.75
N ASN A 84 14.85 -6.95 -6.92
CA ASN A 84 15.88 -5.91 -6.83
C ASN A 84 15.73 -4.86 -7.94
N PHE A 85 15.36 -5.28 -9.16
CA PHE A 85 15.06 -4.38 -10.27
C PHE A 85 13.87 -3.47 -9.93
N ILE A 86 12.80 -4.01 -9.38
CA ILE A 86 11.63 -3.21 -8.92
C ILE A 86 12.04 -2.18 -7.86
N LEU A 87 12.95 -2.54 -6.94
CA LEU A 87 13.40 -1.66 -5.86
C LEU A 87 14.36 -0.56 -6.35
N THR A 88 15.31 -0.92 -7.22
CA THR A 88 16.46 -0.06 -7.55
C THR A 88 16.48 0.43 -9.00
N ASN A 89 15.60 -0.09 -9.84
CA ASN A 89 15.62 0.12 -11.30
C ASN A 89 16.96 -0.31 -11.96
N THR A 90 17.68 -1.26 -11.33
CA THR A 90 18.98 -1.75 -11.83
C THR A 90 18.83 -3.16 -12.36
N ALA A 91 19.04 -3.34 -13.66
CA ALA A 91 19.01 -4.64 -14.33
C ALA A 91 20.31 -5.41 -14.09
N LYS A 92 20.22 -6.65 -13.59
CA LYS A 92 21.38 -7.52 -13.29
C LYS A 92 21.40 -8.81 -14.10
N THR A 93 20.26 -9.31 -14.54
CA THR A 93 20.12 -10.51 -15.36
C THR A 93 19.64 -10.16 -16.76
N GLU A 94 19.73 -11.09 -17.68
CA GLU A 94 19.24 -10.92 -19.06
C GLU A 94 17.75 -10.58 -19.05
N TYR A 95 16.95 -11.33 -18.28
CA TYR A 95 15.52 -11.07 -18.09
C TYR A 95 15.24 -9.65 -17.60
N THR A 96 15.98 -9.15 -16.61
CA THR A 96 15.77 -7.79 -16.09
C THR A 96 16.26 -6.71 -17.05
N LYS A 97 17.24 -7.01 -17.94
CA LYS A 97 17.63 -6.11 -19.03
C LYS A 97 16.53 -5.99 -20.08
N ASP A 98 15.94 -7.10 -20.50
CA ASP A 98 14.80 -7.09 -21.41
C ASP A 98 13.63 -6.29 -20.83
N LEU A 99 13.34 -6.45 -19.53
CA LEU A 99 12.33 -5.65 -18.85
C LEU A 99 12.65 -4.15 -18.86
N LEU A 100 13.92 -3.79 -18.64
CA LEU A 100 14.36 -2.40 -18.69
C LEU A 100 14.13 -1.82 -20.09
N ASP A 101 14.48 -2.56 -21.14
CA ASP A 101 14.26 -2.15 -22.53
C ASP A 101 12.75 -1.97 -22.84
N TYR A 102 11.90 -2.88 -22.35
CA TYR A 102 10.44 -2.73 -22.45
C TYR A 102 9.95 -1.45 -21.74
N VAL A 103 10.45 -1.17 -20.55
CA VAL A 103 10.08 0.03 -19.78
C VAL A 103 10.52 1.30 -20.53
N GLU A 104 11.75 1.33 -21.05
CA GLU A 104 12.26 2.49 -21.81
C GLU A 104 11.45 2.70 -23.12
N ASN A 105 11.17 1.63 -23.85
CA ASN A 105 10.32 1.69 -25.04
C ASN A 105 8.89 2.17 -24.71
N ALA A 106 8.30 1.65 -23.63
CA ALA A 106 6.97 2.09 -23.19
C ALA A 106 6.92 3.58 -22.83
N LYS A 107 7.98 4.11 -22.23
CA LYS A 107 8.11 5.56 -21.93
C LYS A 107 8.17 6.43 -23.20
N GLN A 108 8.64 5.90 -24.32
CA GLN A 108 8.71 6.62 -25.61
C GLN A 108 7.35 6.71 -26.31
N ILE A 109 6.42 5.80 -26.04
CA ILE A 109 5.09 5.81 -26.65
C ILE A 109 4.28 6.96 -26.08
N THR A 110 3.80 7.88 -26.94
CA THR A 110 3.10 9.12 -26.55
C THR A 110 1.93 8.90 -25.59
N GLU A 111 1.14 7.83 -25.80
CA GLU A 111 0.00 7.51 -24.93
C GLU A 111 0.44 7.00 -23.55
N SER A 112 1.44 6.12 -23.50
CA SER A 112 2.03 5.61 -22.25
C SER A 112 2.70 6.75 -21.49
N ARG A 113 3.40 7.65 -22.19
CA ARG A 113 4.00 8.85 -21.61
C ARG A 113 2.96 9.77 -20.97
N ARG A 114 1.82 10.00 -21.66
CA ARG A 114 0.73 10.82 -21.11
C ARG A 114 0.14 10.19 -19.85
N LYS A 115 -0.20 8.89 -19.87
CA LYS A 115 -0.71 8.16 -18.70
C LYS A 115 0.28 8.17 -17.53
N TYR A 116 1.57 7.99 -17.81
CA TYR A 116 2.63 8.06 -16.81
C TYR A 116 2.72 9.45 -16.16
N MET A 117 2.67 10.51 -16.96
CA MET A 117 2.69 11.89 -16.45
C MET A 117 1.45 12.23 -15.63
N GLU A 118 0.27 11.74 -16.02
CA GLU A 118 -0.96 11.92 -15.25
C GLU A 118 -0.84 11.20 -13.88
N TRP A 119 -0.33 9.97 -13.87
CA TRP A 119 -0.11 9.20 -12.66
C TRP A 119 0.95 9.83 -11.72
N GLU A 120 2.08 10.31 -12.27
CA GLU A 120 3.08 11.04 -11.47
C GLU A 120 2.49 12.31 -10.84
N ARG A 121 1.70 13.05 -11.61
CA ARG A 121 1.01 14.24 -11.11
C ARG A 121 0.06 13.88 -9.96
N GLN A 122 -0.74 12.84 -10.13
CA GLN A 122 -1.65 12.39 -9.07
C GLN A 122 -0.88 12.00 -7.80
N ARG A 123 0.19 11.23 -7.93
CA ARG A 123 1.05 10.89 -6.78
C ARG A 123 1.67 12.10 -6.08
N ALA A 124 2.03 13.12 -6.85
CA ALA A 124 2.56 14.36 -6.27
C ALA A 124 1.48 15.08 -5.44
N TYR A 125 0.26 15.16 -5.96
CA TYR A 125 -0.89 15.72 -5.22
C TYR A 125 -1.21 14.91 -3.96
N ASP A 126 -1.28 13.60 -4.06
CA ASP A 126 -1.56 12.72 -2.91
C ASP A 126 -0.49 12.86 -1.81
N ARG A 127 0.79 12.96 -2.21
CA ARG A 127 1.89 13.21 -1.28
C ARG A 127 1.76 14.56 -0.60
N GLN A 128 1.47 15.61 -1.37
CA GLN A 128 1.30 16.96 -0.83
C GLN A 128 0.12 17.00 0.15
N ALA A 129 -1.03 16.43 -0.23
CA ALA A 129 -2.20 16.34 0.63
C ALA A 129 -1.91 15.55 1.93
N GLY A 130 -1.12 14.47 1.82
CA GLY A 130 -0.68 13.69 2.99
C GLY A 130 0.22 14.49 3.94
N ILE A 131 1.14 15.30 3.41
CA ILE A 131 2.02 16.18 4.19
C ILE A 131 1.17 17.25 4.90
N GLU A 132 0.26 17.89 4.19
CA GLU A 132 -0.63 18.95 4.75
C GLU A 132 -1.53 18.38 5.84
N ALA A 133 -2.15 17.23 5.61
CA ALA A 133 -2.95 16.52 6.61
C ALA A 133 -2.12 16.14 7.84
N GLY A 134 -0.90 15.63 7.66
CA GLY A 134 0.01 15.29 8.75
C GLY A 134 0.41 16.51 9.58
N GLN A 135 0.73 17.63 8.94
CA GLN A 135 1.04 18.89 9.61
C GLN A 135 -0.16 19.45 10.38
N HIS A 136 -1.35 19.38 9.78
CA HIS A 136 -2.58 19.82 10.44
C HIS A 136 -2.89 18.99 11.68
N ASN A 137 -2.79 17.66 11.58
CA ASN A 137 -2.97 16.75 12.72
C ASN A 137 -1.97 17.01 13.86
N ALA A 138 -0.69 17.24 13.52
CA ALA A 138 0.32 17.59 14.51
C ALA A 138 0.02 18.94 15.24
N ARG A 139 -0.55 19.92 14.51
CA ARG A 139 -1.01 21.18 15.11
C ARG A 139 -2.20 20.97 16.05
N ILE A 140 -3.15 20.09 15.67
CA ILE A 140 -4.29 19.71 16.53
C ILE A 140 -3.79 19.06 17.81
N GLU A 141 -2.91 18.06 17.71
CA GLU A 141 -2.33 17.38 18.88
C GLU A 141 -1.60 18.37 19.81
N SER A 142 -0.81 19.29 19.23
CA SER A 142 -0.14 20.35 19.99
C SER A 142 -1.13 21.28 20.68
N ALA A 143 -2.23 21.63 20.02
CA ALA A 143 -3.29 22.46 20.60
C ALA A 143 -4.02 21.76 21.74
N GLU A 144 -4.34 20.47 21.59
CA GLU A 144 -4.97 19.66 22.65
C GLU A 144 -4.07 19.58 23.88
N ASN A 145 -2.77 19.33 23.69
CA ASN A 145 -1.79 19.31 24.77
C ASN A 145 -1.69 20.66 25.47
N ALA A 146 -1.66 21.76 24.72
CA ALA A 146 -1.60 23.12 25.26
C ALA A 146 -2.88 23.49 26.07
N LEU A 147 -4.05 23.09 25.56
CA LEU A 147 -5.31 23.29 26.27
C LEU A 147 -5.38 22.48 27.57
N ASN A 148 -4.90 21.25 27.59
CA ASN A 148 -4.86 20.38 28.76
C ASN A 148 -4.01 20.95 29.91
N ILE A 149 -2.94 21.71 29.61
CA ILE A 149 -2.11 22.37 30.62
C ILE A 149 -2.59 23.80 30.95
N GLY A 150 -3.75 24.23 30.45
CA GLY A 150 -4.43 25.45 30.80
C GLY A 150 -3.97 26.73 30.07
N ILE A 151 -3.34 26.60 28.89
CA ILE A 151 -2.98 27.77 28.08
C ILE A 151 -4.27 28.40 27.48
N PRO A 152 -4.41 29.73 27.49
CA PRO A 152 -5.57 30.44 26.94
C PRO A 152 -5.75 30.17 25.44
N ILE A 153 -7.02 30.09 25.01
CA ILE A 153 -7.40 29.75 23.61
C ILE A 153 -6.72 30.68 22.58
N GLU A 154 -6.63 31.98 22.86
CA GLU A 154 -6.00 32.95 21.98
C GLU A 154 -4.51 32.68 21.79
N ASP A 155 -3.82 32.23 22.82
CA ASP A 155 -2.39 31.94 22.78
C ASP A 155 -2.13 30.59 22.13
N VAL A 156 -2.99 29.59 22.35
CA VAL A 156 -2.94 28.29 21.64
C VAL A 156 -3.10 28.52 20.14
N SER A 157 -4.04 29.34 19.68
CA SER A 157 -4.22 29.70 18.28
C SER A 157 -2.96 30.31 17.67
N LYS A 158 -2.31 31.25 18.38
CA LYS A 158 -1.04 31.88 17.90
C LYS A 158 0.12 30.90 17.82
N ILE A 159 0.24 30.01 18.82
CA ILE A 159 1.36 29.04 18.90
C ILE A 159 1.22 27.95 17.83
N THR A 160 0.01 27.43 17.63
CA THR A 160 -0.24 26.30 16.74
C THR A 160 -0.55 26.72 15.30
N GLY A 161 -0.96 27.97 15.10
CA GLY A 161 -1.41 28.49 13.81
C GLY A 161 -2.77 27.92 13.36
N LEU A 162 -3.54 27.30 14.28
CA LEU A 162 -4.93 26.94 14.06
C LEU A 162 -5.83 28.19 14.23
N SER A 163 -6.95 28.18 13.54
CA SER A 163 -7.93 29.25 13.69
C SER A 163 -8.54 29.24 15.11
N LEU A 164 -8.99 30.42 15.58
CA LEU A 164 -9.66 30.51 16.87
C LEU A 164 -10.91 29.64 16.98
N GLU A 165 -11.60 29.39 15.85
CA GLU A 165 -12.77 28.53 15.81
C GLU A 165 -12.39 27.08 16.04
N GLU A 166 -11.35 26.58 15.36
CA GLU A 166 -10.82 25.23 15.54
C GLU A 166 -10.36 24.99 16.98
N VAL A 167 -9.61 25.93 17.56
CA VAL A 167 -9.16 25.82 18.97
C VAL A 167 -10.33 25.83 19.96
N LYS A 168 -11.39 26.62 19.72
CA LYS A 168 -12.60 26.59 20.54
C LYS A 168 -13.33 25.24 20.46
N GLU A 169 -13.39 24.64 19.28
CA GLU A 169 -13.97 23.31 19.09
C GLU A 169 -13.17 22.22 19.83
N LEU A 170 -11.84 22.30 19.78
CA LEU A 170 -10.95 21.39 20.52
C LEU A 170 -11.13 21.58 22.04
N ALA A 171 -11.20 22.82 22.51
CA ALA A 171 -11.40 23.11 23.92
C ALA A 171 -12.74 22.56 24.47
N LYS A 172 -13.81 22.56 23.68
CA LYS A 172 -15.07 21.90 24.06
C LYS A 172 -14.89 20.39 24.24
N LYS A 173 -14.12 19.74 23.37
CA LYS A 173 -13.86 18.29 23.44
C LYS A 173 -12.99 17.92 24.64
N VAL A 174 -11.96 18.70 24.91
CA VAL A 174 -11.06 18.49 26.05
C VAL A 174 -11.81 18.67 27.39
N ASN A 175 -12.66 19.68 27.51
CA ASN A 175 -13.46 19.96 28.75
C ASN A 175 -14.60 18.93 28.98
N VAL A 176 -14.97 18.13 28.00
CA VAL A 176 -15.96 17.04 28.15
C VAL A 176 -15.31 15.75 28.66
N THR A 177 -13.96 15.63 28.54
CA THR A 177 -13.19 14.46 28.95
C THR A 177 -12.50 14.62 30.33
N ALA A 178 -12.58 15.77 30.94
CA ALA A 178 -12.10 16.06 32.30
C ALA A 178 -13.26 16.05 33.31
#